data_0e95983a0c6530c2bc50220bfc773054
#
_entry.id   0e95983a0c6530c2bc50220bfc773054
#
_cell.length_a   1.000
_cell.length_b   1.000
_cell.length_c   1.000
_cell.angle_alpha   90.00
_cell.angle_beta   90.00
_cell.angle_gamma   90.00
#
_symmetry.space_group_name_H-M   'P 1'
#
loop_
_entity.id
_entity.type
_entity.pdbx_description
1 polymer ?
#
loop_
_entity_poly.entity_id
_entity_poly.type
_entity_poly.pdbx_seq_one_letter_code
_entity_poly.pdbx_strand_id
1 'polypeptide(L)'
;MRELAFPAGMRWRLWWALLLGAFLLAFGLTAREPWVLLMGGLSLLAFAVHFRRTAYTLALEPEGVRHGGRLYPREALKGVALDRLFGRLFLDFGGERLPLPLGLPGWDEALAHLGVDWRGVEGLEDYLLRLRGRVWFLGALYPPREAEGVHRWALGLYRRHFLKIYGALALVGVGLALIHSSLAEGLGAALAALGLGLALWWLSSFPHDLVRLRRGGGRYNPLDPEIQRLAKEGRG
;
A
#
# COMPACT_ATOMS: atom_id res chain seq x y z
N MET A 1 -7.72 -0.64 -26.20
CA MET A 1 -6.80 -1.46 -25.40
C MET A 1 -6.44 -0.68 -24.15
N ARG A 2 -6.73 -1.19 -22.96
CA ARG A 2 -6.41 -0.56 -21.68
C ARG A 2 -5.52 -1.50 -20.88
N GLU A 3 -4.40 -0.98 -20.36
CA GLU A 3 -3.47 -1.75 -19.55
C GLU A 3 -3.68 -1.41 -18.07
N LEU A 4 -3.88 -2.42 -17.26
CA LEU A 4 -3.92 -2.35 -15.80
C LEU A 4 -2.53 -2.68 -15.27
N ALA A 5 -1.97 -1.76 -14.49
CA ALA A 5 -0.65 -1.91 -13.90
C ALA A 5 -0.60 -1.29 -12.49
N PHE A 6 0.35 -1.73 -11.70
CA PHE A 6 0.60 -1.08 -10.41
C PHE A 6 1.18 0.33 -10.63
N PRO A 7 0.74 1.33 -9.84
CA PRO A 7 1.21 2.71 -9.98
C PRO A 7 2.74 2.81 -9.84
N ALA A 8 3.37 3.62 -10.68
CA ALA A 8 4.82 3.84 -10.64
C ALA A 8 5.33 4.30 -9.27
N GLY A 9 4.53 5.13 -8.55
CA GLY A 9 4.84 5.56 -7.18
C GLY A 9 4.92 4.42 -6.16
N MET A 10 4.29 3.27 -6.44
CA MET A 10 4.40 2.09 -5.60
C MET A 10 5.75 1.40 -5.80
N ARG A 11 6.24 1.31 -7.05
CA ARG A 11 7.58 0.80 -7.35
C ARG A 11 8.68 1.67 -6.75
N TRP A 12 8.52 3.00 -6.79
CA TRP A 12 9.48 3.93 -6.20
C TRP A 12 9.67 3.72 -4.69
N ARG A 13 8.60 3.44 -3.95
CA ARG A 13 8.69 3.14 -2.52
C ARG A 13 9.48 1.88 -2.21
N LEU A 14 9.51 0.91 -3.11
CA LEU A 14 10.27 -0.33 -2.93
C LEU A 14 11.79 -0.09 -2.93
N TRP A 15 12.27 0.92 -3.65
CA TRP A 15 13.69 1.28 -3.64
C TRP A 15 14.19 1.66 -2.25
N TRP A 16 13.33 2.28 -1.44
CA TRP A 16 13.67 2.56 -0.04
C TRP A 16 13.86 1.29 0.78
N ALA A 17 13.06 0.26 0.56
CA ALA A 17 13.24 -1.04 1.22
C ALA A 17 14.54 -1.72 0.78
N LEU A 18 14.92 -1.59 -0.51
CA LEU A 18 16.19 -2.09 -1.03
C LEU A 18 17.37 -1.35 -0.39
N LEU A 19 17.34 -0.02 -0.38
CA LEU A 19 18.41 0.81 0.21
C LEU A 19 18.56 0.54 1.70
N LEU A 20 17.45 0.48 2.43
CA LEU A 20 17.46 0.14 3.86
C LEU A 20 18.01 -1.27 4.10
N GLY A 21 17.59 -2.26 3.30
CA GLY A 21 18.08 -3.63 3.41
C GLY A 21 19.58 -3.73 3.14
N ALA A 22 20.07 -3.06 2.09
CA ALA A 22 21.49 -3.01 1.78
C ALA A 22 22.31 -2.32 2.87
N PHE A 23 21.82 -1.19 3.40
CA PHE A 23 22.43 -0.47 4.50
C PHE A 23 22.50 -1.32 5.77
N LEU A 24 21.40 -1.98 6.17
CA LEU A 24 21.37 -2.84 7.35
C LEU A 24 22.30 -4.05 7.20
N LEU A 25 22.41 -4.63 6.00
CA LEU A 25 23.36 -5.71 5.76
C LEU A 25 24.81 -5.23 5.89
N ALA A 26 25.17 -4.11 5.26
CA ALA A 26 26.51 -3.55 5.36
C ALA A 26 26.87 -3.20 6.81
N PHE A 27 25.95 -2.53 7.52
CA PHE A 27 26.14 -2.20 8.94
C PHE A 27 26.24 -3.44 9.82
N GLY A 28 25.35 -4.43 9.63
CA GLY A 28 25.36 -5.67 10.40
C GLY A 28 26.65 -6.51 10.20
N LEU A 29 27.21 -6.49 8.99
CA LEU A 29 28.50 -7.11 8.69
C LEU A 29 29.66 -6.41 9.41
N THR A 30 29.68 -5.08 9.37
CA THR A 30 30.77 -4.30 10.01
C THR A 30 30.67 -4.32 11.55
N ALA A 31 29.45 -4.21 12.09
CA ALA A 31 29.21 -4.26 13.53
C ALA A 31 29.16 -5.69 14.12
N ARG A 32 29.14 -6.73 13.24
CA ARG A 32 29.00 -8.15 13.61
C ARG A 32 27.71 -8.44 14.41
N GLU A 33 26.62 -7.71 14.07
CA GLU A 33 25.34 -7.82 14.76
C GLU A 33 24.37 -8.74 13.99
N PRO A 34 24.13 -9.99 14.42
CA PRO A 34 23.33 -10.96 13.68
C PRO A 34 21.87 -10.55 13.51
N TRP A 35 21.29 -9.83 14.47
CA TRP A 35 19.93 -9.32 14.36
C TRP A 35 19.77 -8.26 13.26
N VAL A 36 20.78 -7.41 13.08
CA VAL A 36 20.78 -6.39 12.02
C VAL A 36 20.91 -7.05 10.66
N LEU A 37 21.74 -8.11 10.54
CA LEU A 37 21.84 -8.93 9.33
C LEU A 37 20.49 -9.59 8.98
N LEU A 38 19.82 -10.16 9.97
CA LEU A 38 18.51 -10.76 9.77
C LEU A 38 17.48 -9.72 9.25
N MET A 39 17.43 -8.54 9.88
CA MET A 39 16.53 -7.45 9.46
C MET A 39 16.86 -6.96 8.05
N GLY A 40 18.13 -6.84 7.69
CA GLY A 40 18.57 -6.52 6.33
C GLY A 40 18.12 -7.57 5.32
N GLY A 41 18.30 -8.84 5.61
CA GLY A 41 17.87 -9.96 4.79
C GLY A 41 16.36 -10.00 4.59
N LEU A 42 15.58 -9.81 5.66
CA LEU A 42 14.11 -9.73 5.58
C LEU A 42 13.64 -8.53 4.74
N SER A 43 14.32 -7.38 4.85
CA SER A 43 14.01 -6.20 4.04
C SER A 43 14.26 -6.44 2.55
N LEU A 44 15.36 -7.10 2.19
CA LEU A 44 15.66 -7.47 0.80
C LEU A 44 14.68 -8.53 0.27
N LEU A 45 14.32 -9.50 1.08
CA LEU A 45 13.30 -10.50 0.71
C LEU A 45 11.95 -9.82 0.46
N ALA A 46 11.53 -8.92 1.34
CA ALA A 46 10.31 -8.14 1.17
C ALA A 46 10.37 -7.31 -0.13
N PHE A 47 11.50 -6.66 -0.40
CA PHE A 47 11.72 -5.95 -1.67
C PHE A 47 11.52 -6.89 -2.87
N ALA A 48 12.17 -8.04 -2.90
CA ALA A 48 12.11 -8.98 -4.03
C ALA A 48 10.67 -9.49 -4.28
N VAL A 49 9.97 -9.85 -3.23
CA VAL A 49 8.56 -10.30 -3.31
C VAL A 49 7.64 -9.21 -3.84
N HIS A 50 7.73 -8.00 -3.28
CA HIS A 50 6.91 -6.88 -3.72
C HIS A 50 7.28 -6.38 -5.11
N PHE A 51 8.55 -6.39 -5.47
CA PHE A 51 9.01 -6.00 -6.81
C PHE A 51 8.41 -6.89 -7.88
N ARG A 52 8.47 -8.21 -7.69
CA ARG A 52 7.81 -9.17 -8.61
C ARG A 52 6.31 -8.93 -8.71
N ARG A 53 5.65 -8.65 -7.58
CA ARG A 53 4.21 -8.38 -7.55
C ARG A 53 3.85 -7.11 -8.33
N THR A 54 4.64 -6.05 -8.20
CA THR A 54 4.39 -4.77 -8.91
C THR A 54 4.77 -4.80 -10.39
N ALA A 55 5.47 -5.83 -10.85
CA ALA A 55 5.75 -6.05 -12.26
C ALA A 55 4.56 -6.67 -13.02
N TYR A 56 3.50 -7.06 -12.29
CA TYR A 56 2.31 -7.63 -12.91
C TYR A 56 1.56 -6.57 -13.74
N THR A 57 1.25 -6.91 -14.97
CA THR A 57 0.43 -6.11 -15.89
C THR A 57 -0.64 -6.97 -16.53
N LEU A 58 -1.80 -6.37 -16.79
CA LEU A 58 -2.93 -7.02 -17.44
C LEU A 58 -3.52 -6.08 -18.49
N ALA A 59 -3.50 -6.47 -19.75
CA ALA A 59 -4.13 -5.69 -20.82
C ALA A 59 -5.56 -6.19 -21.05
N LEU A 60 -6.52 -5.25 -21.10
CA LEU A 60 -7.90 -5.51 -21.46
C LEU A 60 -8.04 -5.36 -22.99
N GLU A 61 -8.34 -6.49 -23.67
CA GLU A 61 -8.56 -6.55 -25.12
C GLU A 61 -10.01 -6.91 -25.41
N PRO A 62 -10.58 -6.55 -26.57
CA PRO A 62 -11.98 -6.84 -26.89
C PRO A 62 -12.38 -8.31 -26.73
N GLU A 63 -11.45 -9.20 -26.98
CA GLU A 63 -11.63 -10.65 -26.95
C GLU A 63 -11.41 -11.29 -25.58
N GLY A 64 -10.79 -10.54 -24.63
CA GLY A 64 -10.46 -11.08 -23.31
C GLY A 64 -9.37 -10.27 -22.58
N VAL A 65 -8.50 -10.94 -21.86
CA VAL A 65 -7.40 -10.32 -21.14
C VAL A 65 -6.06 -10.89 -21.57
N ARG A 66 -5.02 -10.03 -21.69
CA ARG A 66 -3.66 -10.47 -22.02
C ARG A 66 -2.72 -10.29 -20.84
N HIS A 67 -1.98 -11.34 -20.52
CA HIS A 67 -0.95 -11.33 -19.49
C HIS A 67 0.30 -12.08 -19.96
N GLY A 68 1.50 -11.50 -19.75
CA GLY A 68 2.75 -12.15 -20.14
C GLY A 68 2.84 -12.50 -21.64
N GLY A 69 2.23 -11.67 -22.51
CA GLY A 69 2.18 -11.91 -23.96
C GLY A 69 1.09 -12.87 -24.42
N ARG A 70 0.41 -13.58 -23.51
CA ARG A 70 -0.63 -14.55 -23.82
C ARG A 70 -2.03 -13.95 -23.67
N LEU A 71 -2.90 -14.21 -24.64
CA LEU A 71 -4.31 -13.87 -24.62
C LEU A 71 -5.13 -14.98 -23.93
N TYR A 72 -6.00 -14.58 -23.00
CA TYR A 72 -6.98 -15.42 -22.31
C TYR A 72 -8.37 -14.98 -22.77
N PRO A 73 -9.03 -15.74 -23.69
CA PRO A 73 -10.31 -15.34 -24.25
C PRO A 73 -11.40 -15.34 -23.18
N ARG A 74 -12.29 -14.35 -23.24
CA ARG A 74 -13.43 -14.23 -22.32
C ARG A 74 -14.31 -15.47 -22.31
N GLU A 75 -14.53 -16.07 -23.47
CA GLU A 75 -15.37 -17.25 -23.66
C GLU A 75 -14.79 -18.52 -23.01
N ALA A 76 -13.47 -18.56 -22.81
CA ALA A 76 -12.79 -19.66 -22.17
C ALA A 76 -12.83 -19.58 -20.62
N LEU A 77 -13.32 -18.48 -20.03
CA LEU A 77 -13.43 -18.35 -18.58
C LEU A 77 -14.50 -19.30 -18.05
N LYS A 78 -14.10 -20.24 -17.20
CA LYS A 78 -14.98 -21.23 -16.56
C LYS A 78 -15.36 -20.87 -15.13
N GLY A 79 -14.54 -20.10 -14.45
CA GLY A 79 -14.80 -19.72 -13.06
C GLY A 79 -13.76 -18.78 -12.46
N VAL A 80 -14.11 -18.25 -11.30
CA VAL A 80 -13.25 -17.37 -10.52
C VAL A 80 -13.24 -17.88 -9.08
N ALA A 81 -12.05 -18.06 -8.51
CA ALA A 81 -11.88 -18.54 -7.15
C ALA A 81 -11.01 -17.55 -6.33
N LEU A 82 -11.39 -17.33 -5.08
CA LEU A 82 -10.65 -16.47 -4.15
C LEU A 82 -9.53 -17.22 -3.42
N ASP A 83 -8.30 -16.73 -3.54
CA ASP A 83 -7.18 -17.13 -2.71
C ASP A 83 -7.00 -16.10 -1.57
N ARG A 84 -7.56 -16.42 -0.41
CA ARG A 84 -7.54 -15.54 0.78
C ARG A 84 -6.14 -15.34 1.35
N LEU A 85 -5.26 -16.33 1.20
CA LEU A 85 -3.91 -16.28 1.79
C LEU A 85 -3.05 -15.23 1.10
N PHE A 86 -3.11 -15.17 -0.24
CA PHE A 86 -2.28 -14.25 -1.03
C PHE A 86 -3.03 -13.00 -1.52
N GLY A 87 -4.32 -12.86 -1.20
CA GLY A 87 -5.14 -11.73 -1.62
C GLY A 87 -5.21 -11.59 -3.14
N ARG A 88 -5.58 -12.66 -3.83
CA ARG A 88 -5.70 -12.72 -5.28
C ARG A 88 -6.88 -13.59 -5.71
N LEU A 89 -7.33 -13.38 -6.91
CA LEU A 89 -8.27 -14.26 -7.57
C LEU A 89 -7.54 -15.20 -8.54
N PHE A 90 -8.05 -16.39 -8.71
CA PHE A 90 -7.67 -17.27 -9.80
C PHE A 90 -8.78 -17.29 -10.84
N LEU A 91 -8.48 -16.85 -12.04
CA LEU A 91 -9.34 -16.93 -13.21
C LEU A 91 -9.03 -18.26 -13.91
N ASP A 92 -10.00 -19.17 -13.96
CA ASP A 92 -9.85 -20.50 -14.59
C ASP A 92 -10.30 -20.44 -16.05
N PHE A 93 -9.37 -20.64 -16.96
CA PHE A 93 -9.58 -20.67 -18.41
C PHE A 93 -9.51 -22.09 -18.98
N GLY A 94 -10.09 -23.07 -18.26
CA GLY A 94 -10.19 -24.44 -18.79
C GLY A 94 -8.92 -25.26 -18.66
N GLY A 95 -8.26 -25.17 -17.53
CA GLY A 95 -7.01 -25.90 -17.21
C GLY A 95 -5.83 -24.97 -16.94
N GLU A 96 -5.93 -23.71 -17.34
CA GLU A 96 -4.98 -22.68 -17.00
C GLU A 96 -5.56 -21.68 -16.02
N ARG A 97 -4.81 -21.37 -14.98
CA ARG A 97 -5.20 -20.43 -13.94
C ARG A 97 -4.38 -19.15 -14.03
N LEU A 98 -5.05 -18.06 -14.35
CA LEU A 98 -4.45 -16.73 -14.34
C LEU A 98 -4.65 -16.10 -12.96
N PRO A 99 -3.57 -15.79 -12.21
CA PRO A 99 -3.71 -15.07 -10.92
C PRO A 99 -3.98 -13.60 -11.17
N LEU A 100 -5.07 -13.06 -10.61
CA LEU A 100 -5.41 -11.65 -10.62
C LEU A 100 -5.21 -11.08 -9.20
N PRO A 101 -4.15 -10.28 -8.95
CA PRO A 101 -3.91 -9.70 -7.64
C PRO A 101 -4.98 -8.69 -7.24
N LEU A 102 -5.60 -8.83 -6.07
CA LEU A 102 -6.56 -7.85 -5.55
C LEU A 102 -5.92 -6.49 -5.17
N GLY A 103 -4.60 -6.40 -5.17
CA GLY A 103 -3.87 -5.15 -5.03
C GLY A 103 -3.67 -4.38 -6.34
N LEU A 104 -4.06 -4.95 -7.48
CA LEU A 104 -3.98 -4.31 -8.78
C LEU A 104 -5.13 -3.30 -8.93
N PRO A 105 -4.87 -1.99 -9.15
CA PRO A 105 -5.95 -1.05 -9.44
C PRO A 105 -6.75 -1.47 -10.67
N GLY A 106 -8.08 -1.52 -10.53
CA GLY A 106 -8.98 -1.95 -11.61
C GLY A 106 -9.13 -3.47 -11.74
N TRP A 107 -8.78 -4.25 -10.73
CA TRP A 107 -9.02 -5.70 -10.74
C TRP A 107 -10.50 -6.05 -10.93
N ASP A 108 -11.40 -5.25 -10.37
CA ASP A 108 -12.85 -5.36 -10.53
C ASP A 108 -13.30 -5.03 -11.97
N GLU A 109 -12.63 -4.08 -12.62
CA GLU A 109 -12.84 -3.75 -14.03
C GLU A 109 -12.40 -4.91 -14.95
N ALA A 110 -11.29 -5.59 -14.61
CA ALA A 110 -10.88 -6.79 -15.33
C ALA A 110 -11.93 -7.91 -15.22
N LEU A 111 -12.53 -8.12 -14.04
CA LEU A 111 -13.64 -9.06 -13.86
C LEU A 111 -14.87 -8.65 -14.68
N ALA A 112 -15.27 -7.38 -14.58
CA ALA A 112 -16.41 -6.86 -15.35
C ALA A 112 -16.20 -6.98 -16.87
N HIS A 113 -14.96 -6.76 -17.34
CA HIS A 113 -14.59 -6.97 -18.74
C HIS A 113 -14.76 -8.43 -19.18
N LEU A 114 -14.47 -9.37 -18.28
CA LEU A 114 -14.71 -10.81 -18.50
C LEU A 114 -16.17 -11.23 -18.28
N GLY A 115 -17.07 -10.28 -17.93
CA GLY A 115 -18.49 -10.54 -17.68
C GLY A 115 -18.80 -11.07 -16.28
N VAL A 116 -17.88 -10.93 -15.33
CA VAL A 116 -18.05 -11.38 -13.95
C VAL A 116 -18.26 -10.18 -13.03
N ASP A 117 -19.37 -10.19 -12.29
CA ASP A 117 -19.54 -9.26 -11.17
C ASP A 117 -18.71 -9.76 -9.97
N TRP A 118 -17.85 -8.91 -9.44
CA TRP A 118 -17.00 -9.28 -8.32
C TRP A 118 -17.77 -9.66 -7.04
N ARG A 119 -19.00 -9.13 -6.87
CA ARG A 119 -19.89 -9.50 -5.77
C ARG A 119 -20.42 -10.92 -5.89
N GLY A 120 -20.51 -11.44 -7.11
CA GLY A 120 -20.90 -12.81 -7.37
C GLY A 120 -19.78 -13.83 -7.10
N VAL A 121 -18.54 -13.38 -6.87
CA VAL A 121 -17.43 -14.28 -6.55
C VAL A 121 -17.55 -14.77 -5.10
N GLU A 122 -17.65 -16.09 -4.92
CA GLU A 122 -17.90 -16.70 -3.62
C GLU A 122 -16.91 -16.23 -2.53
N GLY A 123 -17.45 -15.65 -1.47
CA GLY A 123 -16.72 -15.19 -0.28
C GLY A 123 -15.80 -13.99 -0.49
N LEU A 124 -15.76 -13.35 -1.69
CA LEU A 124 -14.91 -12.20 -1.96
C LEU A 124 -15.41 -10.94 -1.23
N GLU A 125 -16.70 -10.65 -1.32
CA GLU A 125 -17.28 -9.48 -0.63
C GLU A 125 -17.06 -9.56 0.88
N ASP A 126 -17.37 -10.71 1.48
CA ASP A 126 -17.17 -10.96 2.91
C ASP A 126 -15.68 -10.86 3.31
N TYR A 127 -14.78 -11.35 2.46
CA TYR A 127 -13.34 -11.21 2.65
C TYR A 127 -12.92 -9.74 2.66
N LEU A 128 -13.36 -8.95 1.68
CA LEU A 128 -13.01 -7.54 1.56
C LEU A 128 -13.59 -6.69 2.70
N LEU A 129 -14.83 -6.98 3.14
CA LEU A 129 -15.48 -6.28 4.25
C LEU A 129 -14.81 -6.53 5.60
N ARG A 130 -14.24 -7.71 5.82
CA ARG A 130 -13.56 -8.09 7.08
C ARG A 130 -12.13 -7.57 7.19
N LEU A 131 -11.57 -6.99 6.14
CA LEU A 131 -10.18 -6.54 6.15
C LEU A 131 -9.98 -5.29 7.02
N ARG A 132 -8.79 -5.24 7.63
CA ARG A 132 -8.37 -4.10 8.45
C ARG A 132 -7.55 -3.10 7.62
N GLY A 133 -7.57 -1.83 8.03
CA GLY A 133 -7.01 -0.69 7.30
C GLY A 133 -5.57 -0.79 6.82
N ARG A 134 -4.71 -1.51 7.52
CA ARG A 134 -3.30 -1.68 7.11
C ARG A 134 -3.15 -2.30 5.72
N VAL A 135 -4.01 -3.25 5.39
CA VAL A 135 -3.99 -3.95 4.10
C VAL A 135 -4.24 -2.98 2.95
N TRP A 136 -5.18 -2.06 3.13
CA TRP A 136 -5.53 -1.04 2.15
C TRP A 136 -4.42 0.02 1.99
N PHE A 137 -3.89 0.51 3.10
CA PHE A 137 -2.87 1.56 3.09
C PHE A 137 -1.50 1.08 2.61
N LEU A 138 -1.16 -0.18 2.85
CA LEU A 138 0.08 -0.77 2.35
C LEU A 138 0.01 -1.11 0.84
N GLY A 139 -1.18 -1.01 0.23
CA GLY A 139 -1.39 -1.39 -1.15
C GLY A 139 -1.35 -2.90 -1.39
N ALA A 140 -1.51 -3.72 -0.33
CA ALA A 140 -1.66 -5.16 -0.45
C ALA A 140 -2.96 -5.50 -1.18
N LEU A 141 -4.00 -4.69 -0.95
CA LEU A 141 -5.26 -4.71 -1.66
C LEU A 141 -5.57 -3.31 -2.19
N TYR A 142 -6.33 -3.26 -3.26
CA TYR A 142 -6.87 -2.04 -3.84
C TYR A 142 -8.40 -2.16 -3.85
N PRO A 143 -9.13 -1.10 -3.48
CA PRO A 143 -10.59 -1.16 -3.44
C PRO A 143 -11.16 -1.27 -4.85
N PRO A 144 -12.38 -1.82 -4.99
CA PRO A 144 -13.10 -1.77 -6.25
C PRO A 144 -13.39 -0.32 -6.63
N ARG A 145 -13.64 -0.06 -7.89
CA ARG A 145 -13.82 1.28 -8.50
C ARG A 145 -14.82 2.16 -7.75
N GLU A 146 -15.91 1.59 -7.25
CA GLU A 146 -16.94 2.29 -6.48
C GLU A 146 -16.40 2.93 -5.18
N ALA A 147 -15.41 2.31 -4.55
CA ALA A 147 -14.80 2.76 -3.29
C ALA A 147 -13.44 3.46 -3.49
N GLU A 148 -12.94 3.54 -4.73
CA GLU A 148 -11.64 4.16 -5.03
C GLU A 148 -11.56 5.62 -4.61
N GLY A 149 -12.63 6.38 -4.81
CA GLY A 149 -12.70 7.79 -4.43
C GLY A 149 -12.58 7.99 -2.92
N VAL A 150 -13.21 7.10 -2.13
CA VAL A 150 -13.10 7.09 -0.67
C VAL A 150 -11.68 6.75 -0.24
N HIS A 151 -11.08 5.77 -0.89
CA HIS A 151 -9.71 5.35 -0.61
C HIS A 151 -8.69 6.45 -0.91
N ARG A 152 -8.82 7.15 -2.04
CA ARG A 152 -7.96 8.30 -2.39
C ARG A 152 -8.08 9.44 -1.39
N TRP A 153 -9.29 9.76 -0.94
CA TRP A 153 -9.53 10.75 0.10
C TRP A 153 -8.84 10.37 1.41
N ALA A 154 -9.04 9.14 1.90
CA ALA A 154 -8.42 8.63 3.11
C ALA A 154 -6.88 8.62 3.03
N LEU A 155 -6.31 8.16 1.91
CA LEU A 155 -4.87 8.23 1.65
C LEU A 155 -4.34 9.66 1.69
N GLY A 156 -5.10 10.61 1.14
CA GLY A 156 -4.76 12.04 1.17
C GLY A 156 -4.66 12.59 2.60
N LEU A 157 -5.61 12.23 3.47
CA LEU A 157 -5.58 12.61 4.88
C LEU A 157 -4.36 12.04 5.61
N TYR A 158 -4.13 10.73 5.48
CA TYR A 158 -2.97 10.08 6.09
C TYR A 158 -1.66 10.67 5.58
N ARG A 159 -1.52 10.84 4.26
CA ARG A 159 -0.31 11.35 3.64
C ARG A 159 0.04 12.75 4.15
N ARG A 160 -0.94 13.66 4.19
CA ARG A 160 -0.74 15.03 4.70
C ARG A 160 -0.32 15.04 6.15
N HIS A 161 -0.94 14.22 6.98
CA HIS A 161 -0.61 14.15 8.41
C HIS A 161 0.78 13.57 8.65
N PHE A 162 1.12 12.45 8.01
CA PHE A 162 2.43 11.83 8.18
C PHE A 162 3.57 12.63 7.56
N LEU A 163 3.33 13.38 6.47
CA LEU A 163 4.34 14.30 5.94
C LEU A 163 4.77 15.36 6.96
N LYS A 164 3.84 15.88 7.78
CA LYS A 164 4.17 16.81 8.86
C LYS A 164 5.06 16.16 9.91
N ILE A 165 4.73 14.92 10.32
CA ILE A 165 5.52 14.16 11.29
C ILE A 165 6.92 13.86 10.74
N TYR A 166 7.02 13.42 9.49
CA TYR A 166 8.32 13.15 8.85
C TYR A 166 9.16 14.42 8.70
N GLY A 167 8.53 15.55 8.36
CA GLY A 167 9.22 16.85 8.33
C GLY A 167 9.79 17.24 9.70
N ALA A 168 9.02 17.03 10.77
CA ALA A 168 9.49 17.26 12.14
C ALA A 168 10.64 16.32 12.52
N LEU A 169 10.55 15.03 12.17
CA LEU A 169 11.63 14.08 12.42
C LEU A 169 12.89 14.39 11.60
N ALA A 170 12.74 14.94 10.39
CA ALA A 170 13.88 15.41 9.60
C ALA A 170 14.61 16.57 10.30
N LEU A 171 13.88 17.51 10.94
CA LEU A 171 14.49 18.55 11.76
C LEU A 171 15.28 17.98 12.93
N VAL A 172 14.77 16.93 13.59
CA VAL A 172 15.53 16.20 14.63
C VAL A 172 16.82 15.65 14.05
N GLY A 173 16.76 14.99 12.89
CA GLY A 173 17.93 14.41 12.23
C GLY A 173 18.99 15.45 11.89
N VAL A 174 18.59 16.59 11.31
CA VAL A 174 19.50 17.72 11.02
C VAL A 174 20.10 18.28 12.31
N GLY A 175 19.29 18.48 13.35
CA GLY A 175 19.76 18.97 14.65
C GLY A 175 20.82 18.06 15.27
N LEU A 176 20.58 16.74 15.26
CA LEU A 176 21.55 15.75 15.77
C LEU A 176 22.84 15.73 14.93
N ALA A 177 22.75 15.86 13.63
CA ALA A 177 23.92 15.94 12.75
C ALA A 177 24.78 17.17 13.03
N LEU A 178 24.16 18.35 13.29
CA LEU A 178 24.87 19.57 13.68
C LEU A 178 25.56 19.44 15.02
N ILE A 179 24.90 18.81 16.01
CA ILE A 179 25.52 18.53 17.32
C ILE A 179 26.73 17.62 17.15
N HIS A 180 26.58 16.52 16.40
CA HIS A 180 27.64 15.55 16.18
C HIS A 180 28.84 16.12 15.43
N SER A 181 28.61 17.03 14.49
CA SER A 181 29.67 17.69 13.74
C SER A 181 30.39 18.82 14.47
N SER A 182 29.91 19.19 15.66
CA SER A 182 30.40 20.35 16.44
C SER A 182 30.38 21.69 15.69
N LEU A 183 29.67 21.74 14.54
CA LEU A 183 29.60 22.96 13.70
C LEU A 183 28.71 24.05 14.30
N ALA A 184 27.63 23.65 14.97
CA ALA A 184 26.65 24.57 15.53
C ALA A 184 25.81 23.87 16.61
N GLU A 185 26.43 23.47 17.72
CA GLU A 185 25.80 22.68 18.79
C GLU A 185 24.52 23.32 19.34
N GLY A 186 24.53 24.63 19.61
CA GLY A 186 23.36 25.32 20.13
C GLY A 186 22.20 25.36 19.14
N LEU A 187 22.46 25.60 17.84
CA LEU A 187 21.45 25.56 16.79
C LEU A 187 20.95 24.12 16.59
N GLY A 188 21.85 23.16 16.63
CA GLY A 188 21.51 21.74 16.51
C GLY A 188 20.57 21.29 17.62
N ALA A 189 20.85 21.65 18.87
CA ALA A 189 19.99 21.36 20.02
C ALA A 189 18.61 22.01 19.87
N ALA A 190 18.55 23.27 19.45
CA ALA A 190 17.29 24.00 19.24
C ALA A 190 16.45 23.34 18.13
N LEU A 191 17.06 22.96 17.00
CA LEU A 191 16.36 22.25 15.89
C LEU A 191 15.88 20.86 16.32
N ALA A 192 16.68 20.10 17.04
CA ALA A 192 16.30 18.81 17.54
C ALA A 192 15.13 18.90 18.55
N ALA A 193 15.19 19.84 19.48
CA ALA A 193 14.10 20.08 20.44
C ALA A 193 12.81 20.55 19.75
N LEU A 194 12.90 21.48 18.80
CA LEU A 194 11.76 21.95 18.01
C LEU A 194 11.14 20.80 17.19
N GLY A 195 11.96 20.04 16.48
CA GLY A 195 11.51 18.90 15.68
C GLY A 195 10.82 17.85 16.54
N LEU A 196 11.37 17.52 17.70
CA LEU A 196 10.78 16.57 18.65
C LEU A 196 9.44 17.11 19.19
N GLY A 197 9.39 18.37 19.60
CA GLY A 197 8.17 19.02 20.08
C GLY A 197 7.06 19.01 19.02
N LEU A 198 7.38 19.36 17.77
CA LEU A 198 6.44 19.31 16.64
C LEU A 198 5.99 17.88 16.32
N ALA A 199 6.90 16.90 16.34
CA ALA A 199 6.54 15.49 16.11
C ALA A 199 5.58 14.98 17.18
N LEU A 200 5.84 15.26 18.46
CA LEU A 200 4.96 14.90 19.59
C LEU A 200 3.62 15.62 19.50
N TRP A 201 3.63 16.92 19.18
CA TRP A 201 2.41 17.69 18.96
C TRP A 201 1.53 17.07 17.86
N TRP A 202 2.09 16.76 16.70
CA TRP A 202 1.33 16.16 15.62
C TRP A 202 0.95 14.71 15.85
N LEU A 203 1.71 13.95 16.62
CA LEU A 203 1.33 12.61 17.07
C LEU A 203 0.17 12.65 18.07
N SER A 204 0.12 13.64 18.95
CA SER A 204 -0.95 13.80 19.94
C SER A 204 -2.19 14.46 19.36
N SER A 205 -2.04 15.44 18.46
CA SER A 205 -3.11 16.17 17.79
C SER A 205 -3.51 15.52 16.46
N PHE A 206 -4.03 14.28 16.51
CA PHE A 206 -4.61 13.68 15.31
C PHE A 206 -5.76 14.54 14.80
N PRO A 207 -5.80 14.88 13.48
CA PRO A 207 -6.94 15.55 12.88
C PRO A 207 -8.22 14.79 13.17
N HIS A 208 -9.31 15.50 13.41
CA HIS A 208 -10.60 14.91 13.78
C HIS A 208 -11.05 13.80 12.81
N ASP A 209 -10.79 13.99 11.51
CA ASP A 209 -11.13 13.00 10.49
C ASP A 209 -10.29 11.71 10.58
N LEU A 210 -9.02 11.81 10.94
CA LEU A 210 -8.19 10.61 11.20
C LEU A 210 -8.61 9.87 12.45
N VAL A 211 -9.08 10.60 13.49
CA VAL A 211 -9.68 9.99 14.68
C VAL A 211 -10.98 9.28 14.33
N ARG A 212 -11.83 9.88 13.49
CA ARG A 212 -13.06 9.25 12.99
C ARG A 212 -12.76 7.98 12.17
N LEU A 213 -11.79 8.01 11.27
CA LEU A 213 -11.35 6.83 10.53
C LEU A 213 -10.85 5.71 11.45
N ARG A 214 -10.32 6.04 12.64
CA ARG A 214 -9.85 5.09 13.65
C ARG A 214 -10.94 4.60 14.60
N ARG A 215 -11.96 5.42 14.90
CA ARG A 215 -13.00 5.10 15.89
C ARG A 215 -13.86 3.91 15.56
N GLY A 216 -14.00 3.53 14.31
CA GLY A 216 -14.59 2.25 13.89
C GLY A 216 -13.78 1.01 14.32
N GLY A 217 -13.12 1.04 15.50
CA GLY A 217 -12.32 -0.06 16.03
C GLY A 217 -10.94 -0.20 15.42
N GLY A 218 -10.35 0.89 14.91
CA GLY A 218 -9.08 0.87 14.18
C GLY A 218 -9.18 0.22 12.80
N ARG A 219 -10.39 0.12 12.28
CA ARG A 219 -10.72 -0.59 11.04
C ARG A 219 -11.10 0.41 9.97
N TYR A 220 -10.12 1.00 9.31
CA TYR A 220 -10.41 1.65 8.06
C TYR A 220 -10.76 0.57 7.01
N ASN A 221 -11.95 0.69 6.39
CA ASN A 221 -12.34 -0.10 5.24
C ASN A 221 -13.06 0.82 4.25
N PRO A 222 -12.57 0.97 3.00
CA PRO A 222 -13.19 1.86 2.01
C PRO A 222 -14.58 1.40 1.56
N LEU A 223 -14.96 0.15 1.84
CA LEU A 223 -16.29 -0.41 1.56
C LEU A 223 -17.28 -0.18 2.71
N ASP A 224 -16.79 0.28 3.89
CA ASP A 224 -17.64 0.55 5.04
C ASP A 224 -18.57 1.75 4.75
N PRO A 225 -19.92 1.60 4.90
CA PRO A 225 -20.87 2.68 4.66
C PRO A 225 -20.60 3.94 5.50
N GLU A 226 -20.13 3.80 6.74
CA GLU A 226 -19.79 4.93 7.60
C GLU A 226 -18.59 5.70 7.05
N ILE A 227 -17.55 5.00 6.60
CA ILE A 227 -16.37 5.61 5.99
C ILE A 227 -16.74 6.31 4.68
N GLN A 228 -17.62 5.71 3.88
CA GLN A 228 -18.13 6.32 2.66
C GLN A 228 -18.91 7.61 2.95
N ARG A 229 -19.73 7.63 4.01
CA ARG A 229 -20.43 8.83 4.45
C ARG A 229 -19.46 9.93 4.86
N LEU A 230 -18.48 9.61 5.72
CA LEU A 230 -17.44 10.54 6.14
C LEU A 230 -16.64 11.14 4.97
N ALA A 231 -16.35 10.32 3.96
CA ALA A 231 -15.68 10.80 2.76
C ALA A 231 -16.53 11.76 1.94
N LYS A 232 -17.85 11.59 1.92
CA LYS A 232 -18.78 12.53 1.29
C LYS A 232 -18.86 13.86 2.04
N GLU A 233 -18.96 13.80 3.38
CA GLU A 233 -18.97 14.99 4.26
C GLU A 233 -17.65 15.76 4.19
N GLY A 234 -16.51 15.08 4.13
CA GLY A 234 -15.19 15.71 4.05
C GLY A 234 -14.79 16.26 2.69
N ARG A 235 -15.65 16.13 1.67
CA ARG A 235 -15.45 16.71 0.33
C ARG A 235 -16.27 18.00 0.08
N GLY A 236 -17.14 18.35 0.99
CA GLY A 236 -17.87 19.62 1.02
C GLY A 236 -17.07 20.62 1.83
#